data_3422115cca6ab51be6071947d249dafa
#
_entry.id   3422115cca6ab51be6071947d249dafa
#
_cell.length_a   1.000
_cell.length_b   1.000
_cell.length_c   1.000
_cell.angle_alpha   90.00
_cell.angle_beta   90.00
_cell.angle_gamma   90.00
#
_symmetry.space_group_name_H-M   'P 1'
#
loop_
_entity.id
_entity.type
_entity.pdbx_description
1 polymer ?
#
loop_
_entity_poly.entity_id
_entity_poly.type
_entity_poly.pdbx_seq_one_letter_code
_entity_poly.pdbx_strand_id
1 'polypeptide(L)'
;GSSHLLGSPQIGTDKNLFKEDFIMSRNLKELIRQMTLEEKAGLCSGADFWNTMGIERLGIPSVMMTDGPHGLRKQEGAADHLGLNKSVNAVCFPAACATASSFDVELMERMGQILGDECQAENVSMLLGPAVNIKRSPLCGRNFEYMSEDPYLTGKMASAYIRGVQSKGIGTSMKHFAANNQETDRMQISSE
;
A
#
# COMPACT_ATOMS: atom_id res chain seq x y z
N GLY A 1 -44.99 7.43 -29.93
CA GLY A 1 -44.54 7.39 -28.56
C GLY A 1 -43.02 7.50 -28.54
N SER A 2 -42.48 8.68 -28.14
CA SER A 2 -41.04 8.96 -28.08
C SER A 2 -40.51 8.39 -26.79
N SER A 3 -39.58 7.46 -26.86
CA SER A 3 -38.80 6.95 -25.72
C SER A 3 -37.56 7.82 -25.55
N HIS A 4 -37.54 8.68 -24.51
CA HIS A 4 -36.35 9.34 -24.05
C HIS A 4 -35.41 8.31 -23.38
N LEU A 5 -34.29 8.01 -24.03
CA LEU A 5 -33.17 7.34 -23.42
C LEU A 5 -32.42 8.35 -22.54
N LEU A 6 -32.51 8.17 -21.23
CA LEU A 6 -31.69 8.89 -20.25
C LEU A 6 -30.23 8.45 -20.43
N GLY A 7 -29.39 9.42 -20.81
CA GLY A 7 -27.96 9.24 -20.93
C GLY A 7 -27.35 8.96 -19.56
N SER A 8 -26.56 7.89 -19.48
CA SER A 8 -25.71 7.59 -18.32
C SER A 8 -24.72 8.73 -18.10
N PRO A 9 -24.46 9.13 -16.84
CA PRO A 9 -23.44 10.13 -16.59
C PRO A 9 -22.06 9.58 -16.99
N GLN A 10 -21.43 10.25 -17.92
CA GLN A 10 -20.02 10.04 -18.26
C GLN A 10 -19.21 10.48 -17.03
N ILE A 11 -18.73 9.52 -16.24
CA ILE A 11 -17.70 9.78 -15.23
C ILE A 11 -16.43 10.10 -16.01
N GLY A 12 -16.05 11.37 -16.00
CA GLY A 12 -14.81 11.83 -16.57
C GLY A 12 -13.65 11.13 -15.87
N THR A 13 -13.04 10.20 -16.57
CA THR A 13 -11.79 9.57 -16.14
C THR A 13 -10.69 10.61 -16.30
N ASP A 14 -10.42 11.35 -15.23
CA ASP A 14 -9.23 12.21 -15.17
C ASP A 14 -8.00 11.29 -14.98
N LYS A 15 -7.59 10.67 -16.10
CA LYS A 15 -6.46 9.72 -16.20
C LYS A 15 -5.09 10.37 -16.04
N ASN A 16 -4.98 11.54 -15.41
CA ASN A 16 -3.77 12.35 -15.43
C ASN A 16 -3.20 12.72 -14.06
N LEU A 17 -3.59 12.05 -12.96
CA LEU A 17 -3.04 12.42 -11.65
C LEU A 17 -1.58 11.99 -11.41
N PHE A 18 -1.08 11.03 -12.17
CA PHE A 18 0.34 10.62 -12.12
C PHE A 18 0.92 10.58 -13.54
N LYS A 19 1.11 11.75 -14.14
CA LYS A 19 1.97 11.83 -15.33
C LYS A 19 3.39 11.48 -14.88
N GLU A 20 3.97 10.46 -15.46
CA GLU A 20 5.39 10.11 -15.28
C GLU A 20 6.30 11.33 -15.45
N ASP A 21 5.95 12.24 -16.34
CA ASP A 21 6.63 13.52 -16.57
C ASP A 21 6.66 14.45 -15.36
N PHE A 22 5.69 14.36 -14.44
CA PHE A 22 5.61 15.28 -13.29
C PHE A 22 6.63 14.93 -12.20
N ILE A 23 6.95 13.64 -12.02
CA ILE A 23 7.91 13.18 -11.00
C ILE A 23 9.34 13.23 -11.54
N MET A 24 9.55 12.88 -12.81
CA MET A 24 10.88 12.84 -13.44
C MET A 24 11.48 14.23 -13.70
N SER A 25 10.67 15.29 -13.77
CA SER A 25 11.14 16.65 -14.06
C SER A 25 11.55 17.44 -12.82
N ARG A 26 11.18 17.03 -11.60
CA ARG A 26 11.50 17.76 -10.38
C ARG A 26 12.91 17.44 -9.89
N ASN A 27 13.71 18.47 -9.67
CA ASN A 27 14.98 18.33 -8.97
C ASN A 27 14.71 18.08 -7.48
N LEU A 28 14.66 16.80 -7.05
CA LEU A 28 14.37 16.42 -5.67
C LEU A 28 15.36 17.03 -4.66
N LYS A 29 16.63 17.18 -5.04
CA LYS A 29 17.65 17.81 -4.16
C LYS A 29 17.31 19.28 -3.91
N GLU A 30 16.89 19.98 -4.94
CA GLU A 30 16.47 21.38 -4.83
C GLU A 30 15.18 21.52 -4.02
N LEU A 31 14.22 20.65 -4.24
CA LEU A 31 12.98 20.59 -3.47
C LEU A 31 13.27 20.38 -1.98
N ILE A 32 14.14 19.43 -1.63
CA ILE A 32 14.56 19.17 -0.24
C ILE A 32 15.27 20.37 0.38
N ARG A 33 16.09 21.12 -0.38
CA ARG A 33 16.74 22.33 0.12
C ARG A 33 15.76 23.43 0.50
N GLN A 34 14.64 23.52 -0.21
CA GLN A 34 13.60 24.51 0.06
C GLN A 34 12.73 24.18 1.27
N MET A 35 12.75 22.92 1.73
CA MET A 35 11.97 22.49 2.90
C MET A 35 12.60 23.00 4.19
N THR A 36 11.75 23.45 5.13
CA THR A 36 12.15 23.67 6.52
C THR A 36 12.41 22.36 7.24
N LEU A 37 12.99 22.43 8.43
CA LEU A 37 13.21 21.22 9.26
C LEU A 37 11.86 20.59 9.68
N GLU A 38 10.90 21.45 10.05
CA GLU A 38 9.54 21.03 10.46
C GLU A 38 8.81 20.33 9.31
N GLU A 39 8.93 20.83 8.09
CA GLU A 39 8.34 20.20 6.92
C GLU A 39 8.96 18.83 6.62
N LYS A 40 10.28 18.72 6.73
CA LYS A 40 10.98 17.44 6.60
C LYS A 40 10.55 16.43 7.67
N ALA A 41 10.45 16.87 8.92
CA ALA A 41 9.97 16.06 10.02
C ALA A 41 8.50 15.64 9.82
N GLY A 42 7.65 16.56 9.35
CA GLY A 42 6.25 16.31 9.05
C GLY A 42 6.05 15.22 7.99
N LEU A 43 6.87 15.20 6.92
CA LEU A 43 6.83 14.14 5.91
C LEU A 43 7.18 12.75 6.48
N CYS A 44 7.96 12.68 7.56
CA CYS A 44 8.28 11.43 8.23
C CYS A 44 7.24 11.02 9.28
N SER A 45 6.34 11.93 9.67
CA SER A 45 5.40 11.74 10.78
C SER A 45 3.96 11.45 10.32
N GLY A 46 3.56 11.94 9.16
CA GLY A 46 2.17 11.93 8.70
C GLY A 46 1.34 13.09 9.24
N ALA A 47 0.21 13.36 8.59
CA ALA A 47 -0.77 14.37 8.99
C ALA A 47 -1.83 13.79 9.94
N ASP A 48 -2.21 12.55 9.69
CA ASP A 48 -3.16 11.79 10.49
C ASP A 48 -2.84 10.29 10.40
N PHE A 49 -3.81 9.43 10.75
CA PHE A 49 -3.61 7.98 10.80
C PHE A 49 -3.30 7.35 9.43
N TRP A 50 -3.85 7.93 8.35
CA TRP A 50 -3.73 7.37 7.00
C TRP A 50 -3.07 8.29 5.98
N ASN A 51 -2.94 9.58 6.26
CA ASN A 51 -2.46 10.55 5.29
C ASN A 51 -1.06 11.08 5.62
N THR A 52 -0.27 11.29 4.57
CA THR A 52 1.01 11.99 4.69
C THR A 52 0.80 13.49 4.88
N MET A 53 1.79 14.18 5.46
CA MET A 53 1.80 15.63 5.50
C MET A 53 1.98 16.19 4.07
N GLY A 54 1.10 17.11 3.66
CA GLY A 54 1.30 17.89 2.44
C GLY A 54 2.14 19.14 2.70
N ILE A 55 2.80 19.65 1.65
CA ILE A 55 3.52 20.95 1.69
C ILE A 55 3.06 21.77 0.47
N GLU A 56 1.95 22.50 0.64
CA GLU A 56 1.28 23.20 -0.46
C GLU A 56 2.20 24.19 -1.17
N ARG A 57 2.99 24.97 -0.43
CA ARG A 57 3.92 25.96 -1.02
C ARG A 57 4.98 25.34 -1.95
N LEU A 58 5.24 24.05 -1.81
CA LEU A 58 6.17 23.29 -2.66
C LEU A 58 5.42 22.37 -3.63
N GLY A 59 4.09 22.41 -3.63
CA GLY A 59 3.26 21.54 -4.45
C GLY A 59 3.42 20.06 -4.14
N ILE A 60 3.66 19.70 -2.87
CA ILE A 60 3.70 18.32 -2.38
C ILE A 60 2.33 18.01 -1.80
N PRO A 61 1.55 17.12 -2.43
CA PRO A 61 0.23 16.78 -1.92
C PRO A 61 0.32 15.89 -0.68
N SER A 62 -0.71 15.95 0.16
CA SER A 62 -1.01 14.86 1.09
C SER A 62 -1.51 13.66 0.28
N VAL A 63 -1.06 12.48 0.62
CA VAL A 63 -1.48 11.23 -0.04
C VAL A 63 -1.95 10.22 0.99
N MET A 64 -3.00 9.46 0.61
CA MET A 64 -3.54 8.41 1.47
C MET A 64 -2.75 7.12 1.33
N MET A 65 -2.40 6.52 2.46
CA MET A 65 -1.84 5.19 2.58
C MET A 65 -2.81 4.31 3.35
N THR A 66 -2.96 3.04 2.98
CA THR A 66 -3.78 2.12 3.76
C THR A 66 -3.10 0.76 3.94
N ASP A 67 -3.55 0.04 4.95
CA ASP A 67 -3.21 -1.36 5.12
C ASP A 67 -3.95 -2.24 4.10
N GLY A 68 -3.60 -3.51 4.00
CA GLY A 68 -4.30 -4.50 3.21
C GLY A 68 -3.47 -5.24 2.17
N PRO A 69 -2.38 -5.94 2.56
CA PRO A 69 -1.57 -6.72 1.63
C PRO A 69 -2.33 -7.90 1.00
N HIS A 70 -3.46 -8.32 1.57
CA HIS A 70 -4.33 -9.40 1.10
C HIS A 70 -5.74 -8.93 0.74
N GLY A 71 -5.95 -7.65 0.58
CA GLY A 71 -7.22 -6.99 0.30
C GLY A 71 -7.22 -5.60 0.91
N LEU A 72 -7.64 -4.62 0.14
CA LEU A 72 -7.64 -3.23 0.56
C LEU A 72 -8.39 -3.05 1.88
N ARG A 73 -7.75 -2.45 2.88
CA ARG A 73 -8.33 -2.18 4.19
C ARG A 73 -8.40 -0.69 4.45
N LYS A 74 -9.35 -0.05 3.79
CA LYS A 74 -9.65 1.36 4.00
C LYS A 74 -10.89 1.50 4.89
N GLN A 75 -10.76 2.24 6.00
CA GLN A 75 -11.90 2.52 6.87
C GLN A 75 -12.76 3.65 6.32
N GLU A 76 -14.09 3.52 6.49
CA GLU A 76 -15.05 4.57 6.20
C GLU A 76 -15.05 5.58 7.36
N GLY A 77 -14.71 6.85 7.12
CA GLY A 77 -14.71 7.90 8.14
C GLY A 77 -13.44 7.93 8.99
N ALA A 78 -13.61 8.22 10.30
CA ALA A 78 -12.47 8.33 11.21
C ALA A 78 -11.78 6.98 11.42
N ALA A 79 -10.45 7.00 11.34
CA ALA A 79 -9.65 5.81 11.59
C ALA A 79 -9.66 5.42 13.07
N ASP A 80 -9.63 4.12 13.34
CA ASP A 80 -9.42 3.57 14.68
C ASP A 80 -8.27 2.57 14.67
N HIS A 81 -7.53 2.48 15.78
CA HIS A 81 -6.40 1.57 15.93
C HIS A 81 -6.83 0.10 16.09
N LEU A 82 -8.09 -0.15 16.39
CA LEU A 82 -8.63 -1.48 16.65
C LEU A 82 -9.24 -2.12 15.41
N GLY A 83 -9.48 -1.32 14.35
CA GLY A 83 -10.12 -1.78 13.13
C GLY A 83 -11.59 -2.16 13.32
N LEU A 84 -12.27 -1.52 14.27
CA LEU A 84 -13.69 -1.76 14.58
C LEU A 84 -14.61 -0.96 13.66
N ASN A 85 -14.15 0.15 13.11
CA ASN A 85 -14.92 0.95 12.19
C ASN A 85 -15.11 0.21 10.87
N LYS A 86 -16.27 0.48 10.26
CA LYS A 86 -16.61 -0.11 8.96
C LYS A 86 -15.55 0.21 7.90
N SER A 87 -15.17 -0.79 7.15
CA SER A 87 -14.26 -0.66 6.02
C SER A 87 -15.02 -0.69 4.70
N VAL A 88 -14.43 -0.11 3.65
CA VAL A 88 -14.95 -0.23 2.29
C VAL A 88 -14.97 -1.70 1.87
N ASN A 89 -15.89 -2.06 0.97
CA ASN A 89 -15.94 -3.39 0.41
C ASN A 89 -14.77 -3.57 -0.55
N ALA A 90 -14.00 -4.63 -0.35
CA ALA A 90 -12.86 -4.98 -1.19
C ALA A 90 -12.74 -6.51 -1.33
N VAL A 91 -11.97 -6.95 -2.31
CA VAL A 91 -11.70 -8.39 -2.48
C VAL A 91 -10.84 -8.89 -1.32
N CYS A 92 -11.27 -9.96 -0.69
CA CYS A 92 -10.48 -10.68 0.32
C CYS A 92 -9.68 -11.77 -0.38
N PHE A 93 -8.41 -11.50 -0.65
CA PHE A 93 -7.48 -12.50 -1.19
C PHE A 93 -7.02 -13.47 -0.10
N PRO A 94 -6.58 -14.69 -0.48
CA PRO A 94 -5.95 -15.59 0.48
C PRO A 94 -4.71 -14.94 1.14
N ALA A 95 -4.42 -15.32 2.38
CA ALA A 95 -3.25 -14.81 3.09
C ALA A 95 -1.94 -15.16 2.36
N ALA A 96 -0.87 -14.41 2.63
CA ALA A 96 0.40 -14.56 1.89
C ALA A 96 0.99 -15.97 1.96
N CYS A 97 0.83 -16.67 3.08
CA CYS A 97 1.27 -18.07 3.19
C CYS A 97 0.54 -18.99 2.19
N ALA A 98 -0.72 -18.72 1.88
CA ALA A 98 -1.48 -19.50 0.92
C ALA A 98 -1.14 -19.09 -0.52
N THR A 99 -1.09 -17.79 -0.82
CA THR A 99 -0.74 -17.30 -2.16
C THR A 99 0.68 -17.68 -2.57
N ALA A 100 1.64 -17.61 -1.63
CA ALA A 100 3.02 -18.01 -1.90
C ALA A 100 3.17 -19.53 -2.12
N SER A 101 2.28 -20.35 -1.53
CA SER A 101 2.27 -21.82 -1.74
C SER A 101 1.83 -22.22 -3.14
N SER A 102 1.33 -21.29 -3.95
CA SER A 102 1.08 -21.54 -5.37
C SER A 102 2.38 -21.65 -6.18
N PHE A 103 3.47 -21.05 -5.73
CA PHE A 103 4.73 -20.87 -6.48
C PHE A 103 4.53 -20.16 -7.84
N ASP A 104 3.38 -19.49 -8.02
CA ASP A 104 2.97 -18.86 -9.28
C ASP A 104 3.22 -17.34 -9.22
N VAL A 105 4.30 -16.92 -9.85
CA VAL A 105 4.74 -15.52 -9.92
C VAL A 105 3.77 -14.68 -10.74
N GLU A 106 3.18 -15.24 -11.80
CA GLU A 106 2.24 -14.52 -12.68
C GLU A 106 0.90 -14.29 -11.94
N LEU A 107 0.43 -15.30 -11.21
CA LEU A 107 -0.75 -15.16 -10.35
C LEU A 107 -0.55 -14.05 -9.32
N MET A 108 0.63 -13.98 -8.70
CA MET A 108 0.95 -12.95 -7.72
C MET A 108 0.97 -11.55 -8.35
N GLU A 109 1.48 -11.40 -9.56
CA GLU A 109 1.47 -10.13 -10.27
C GLU A 109 0.05 -9.70 -10.65
N ARG A 110 -0.80 -10.63 -11.10
CA ARG A 110 -2.23 -10.37 -11.36
C ARG A 110 -2.98 -9.96 -10.10
N MET A 111 -2.73 -10.61 -8.97
CA MET A 111 -3.28 -10.20 -7.67
C MET A 111 -2.88 -8.76 -7.34
N GLY A 112 -1.61 -8.41 -7.53
CA GLY A 112 -1.12 -7.04 -7.34
C GLY A 112 -1.82 -6.03 -8.25
N GLN A 113 -2.09 -6.38 -9.51
CA GLN A 113 -2.85 -5.52 -10.44
C GLN A 113 -4.27 -5.24 -9.95
N ILE A 114 -4.98 -6.26 -9.47
CA ILE A 114 -6.34 -6.11 -8.94
C ILE A 114 -6.34 -5.22 -7.69
N LEU A 115 -5.41 -5.44 -6.77
CA LEU A 115 -5.22 -4.57 -5.59
C LEU A 115 -4.94 -3.12 -5.99
N GLY A 116 -4.12 -2.92 -7.03
CA GLY A 116 -3.85 -1.60 -7.56
C GLY A 116 -5.10 -0.93 -8.16
N ASP A 117 -5.94 -1.68 -8.87
CA ASP A 117 -7.22 -1.18 -9.40
C ASP A 117 -8.18 -0.79 -8.26
N GLU A 118 -8.26 -1.58 -7.18
CA GLU A 118 -9.06 -1.24 -6.00
C GLU A 118 -8.53 0.02 -5.30
N CYS A 119 -7.21 0.14 -5.15
CA CYS A 119 -6.59 1.35 -4.60
C CYS A 119 -6.94 2.60 -5.44
N GLN A 120 -6.91 2.50 -6.76
CA GLN A 120 -7.32 3.59 -7.65
C GLN A 120 -8.79 3.96 -7.45
N ALA A 121 -9.68 2.98 -7.38
CA ALA A 121 -11.11 3.21 -7.17
C ALA A 121 -11.40 3.91 -5.84
N GLU A 122 -10.60 3.64 -4.83
CA GLU A 122 -10.75 4.18 -3.47
C GLU A 122 -9.85 5.40 -3.18
N ASN A 123 -9.16 5.97 -4.20
CA ASN A 123 -8.24 7.10 -4.04
C ASN A 123 -7.13 6.84 -3.01
N VAL A 124 -6.62 5.62 -2.94
CA VAL A 124 -5.45 5.24 -2.15
C VAL A 124 -4.21 5.35 -3.00
N SER A 125 -3.21 6.08 -2.53
CA SER A 125 -1.98 6.32 -3.29
C SER A 125 -0.86 5.34 -2.97
N MET A 126 -0.89 4.73 -1.78
CA MET A 126 0.10 3.75 -1.34
C MET A 126 -0.56 2.63 -0.53
N LEU A 127 -0.25 1.40 -0.90
CA LEU A 127 -0.64 0.21 -0.17
C LEU A 127 0.50 -0.26 0.73
N LEU A 128 0.21 -0.46 2.03
CA LEU A 128 1.17 -0.95 3.01
C LEU A 128 1.33 -2.48 2.87
N GLY A 129 2.13 -2.86 1.92
CA GLY A 129 2.42 -4.24 1.54
C GLY A 129 3.41 -4.30 0.37
N PRO A 130 3.94 -5.48 0.05
CA PRO A 130 3.70 -6.77 0.69
C PRO A 130 4.44 -6.94 2.03
N ALA A 131 4.00 -7.93 2.83
CA ALA A 131 4.70 -8.33 4.06
C ALA A 131 5.69 -9.46 3.75
N VAL A 132 6.97 -9.26 4.07
CA VAL A 132 8.08 -10.09 3.56
C VAL A 132 9.03 -10.62 4.62
N ASN A 133 8.69 -10.52 5.90
CA ASN A 133 9.53 -11.13 6.94
C ASN A 133 9.70 -12.61 6.70
N ILE A 134 10.91 -13.11 6.90
CA ILE A 134 11.19 -14.52 6.78
C ILE A 134 10.67 -15.26 8.03
N LYS A 135 9.94 -16.35 7.82
CA LYS A 135 9.36 -17.16 8.88
C LYS A 135 10.45 -17.96 9.58
N ARG A 136 11.03 -17.42 10.66
CA ARG A 136 12.10 -18.07 11.42
C ARG A 136 11.57 -18.97 12.53
N SER A 137 10.43 -18.60 13.12
CA SER A 137 9.78 -19.38 14.18
C SER A 137 8.36 -19.72 13.77
N PRO A 138 7.92 -20.98 13.93
CA PRO A 138 6.53 -21.37 13.68
C PRO A 138 5.56 -20.74 14.69
N LEU A 139 6.05 -20.22 15.81
CA LEU A 139 5.25 -19.63 16.88
C LEU A 139 4.93 -18.15 16.66
N CYS A 140 5.49 -17.51 15.62
CA CYS A 140 5.15 -16.12 15.33
C CYS A 140 3.69 -16.01 14.90
N GLY A 141 2.88 -15.28 15.65
CA GLY A 141 1.44 -15.09 15.42
C GLY A 141 1.09 -14.40 14.11
N ARG A 142 2.09 -13.80 13.42
CA ARG A 142 1.91 -13.11 12.14
C ARG A 142 2.44 -13.87 10.93
N ASN A 143 2.81 -15.13 11.09
CA ASN A 143 3.30 -15.96 9.98
C ASN A 143 2.30 -16.11 8.82
N PHE A 144 1.01 -15.97 9.07
CA PHE A 144 -0.02 -16.06 8.04
C PHE A 144 0.13 -14.97 6.97
N GLU A 145 0.60 -13.79 7.33
CA GLU A 145 0.76 -12.66 6.42
C GLU A 145 2.12 -12.62 5.70
N TYR A 146 3.04 -13.51 6.06
CA TYR A 146 4.34 -13.65 5.42
C TYR A 146 4.37 -14.81 4.43
N MET A 147 5.21 -14.69 3.40
CA MET A 147 5.19 -15.59 2.25
C MET A 147 5.86 -16.93 2.57
N SER A 148 7.12 -16.92 3.01
CA SER A 148 7.92 -18.15 3.16
C SER A 148 9.01 -18.01 4.24
N GLU A 149 9.60 -19.13 4.61
CA GLU A 149 10.89 -19.23 5.29
C GLU A 149 12.06 -19.13 4.30
N ASP A 150 11.80 -19.34 3.00
CA ASP A 150 12.79 -19.20 1.94
C ASP A 150 12.83 -17.75 1.43
N PRO A 151 13.98 -17.05 1.57
CA PRO A 151 14.12 -15.68 1.09
C PRO A 151 14.07 -15.55 -0.44
N TYR A 152 14.46 -16.59 -1.17
CA TYR A 152 14.39 -16.58 -2.63
C TYR A 152 12.92 -16.57 -3.11
N LEU A 153 12.11 -17.50 -2.59
CA LEU A 153 10.68 -17.56 -2.91
C LEU A 153 9.99 -16.25 -2.50
N THR A 154 10.22 -15.80 -1.27
CA THR A 154 9.66 -14.54 -0.76
C THR A 154 10.02 -13.37 -1.68
N GLY A 155 11.27 -13.25 -2.10
CA GLY A 155 11.73 -12.19 -2.99
C GLY A 155 11.07 -12.23 -4.37
N LYS A 156 10.90 -13.42 -4.96
CA LYS A 156 10.24 -13.57 -6.27
C LYS A 156 8.76 -13.21 -6.21
N MET A 157 8.04 -13.71 -5.20
CA MET A 157 6.62 -13.46 -5.03
C MET A 157 6.36 -11.98 -4.68
N ALA A 158 7.15 -11.41 -3.77
CA ALA A 158 7.04 -10.00 -3.39
C ALA A 158 7.33 -9.06 -4.57
N SER A 159 8.34 -9.35 -5.37
CA SER A 159 8.66 -8.54 -6.56
C SER A 159 7.53 -8.54 -7.58
N ALA A 160 6.88 -9.68 -7.79
CA ALA A 160 5.73 -9.79 -8.68
C ALA A 160 4.52 -8.98 -8.15
N TYR A 161 4.21 -9.13 -6.87
CA TYR A 161 3.18 -8.34 -6.21
C TYR A 161 3.41 -6.83 -6.39
N ILE A 162 4.64 -6.38 -6.10
CA ILE A 162 5.03 -4.96 -6.22
C ILE A 162 4.85 -4.47 -7.66
N ARG A 163 5.35 -5.22 -8.66
CA ARG A 163 5.15 -4.86 -10.07
C ARG A 163 3.67 -4.73 -10.42
N GLY A 164 2.85 -5.68 -9.97
CA GLY A 164 1.41 -5.65 -10.20
C GLY A 164 0.77 -4.38 -9.66
N VAL A 165 0.98 -4.06 -8.39
CA VAL A 165 0.42 -2.87 -7.74
C VAL A 165 0.94 -1.59 -8.40
N GLN A 166 2.26 -1.50 -8.63
CA GLN A 166 2.89 -0.32 -9.22
C GLN A 166 2.51 -0.10 -10.69
N SER A 167 2.15 -1.16 -11.42
CA SER A 167 1.64 -1.03 -12.80
C SER A 167 0.36 -0.21 -12.90
N LYS A 168 -0.33 -0.02 -11.78
CA LYS A 168 -1.53 0.81 -11.64
C LYS A 168 -1.25 2.22 -11.08
N GLY A 169 0.01 2.61 -10.97
CA GLY A 169 0.41 3.90 -10.41
C GLY A 169 0.25 4.02 -8.90
N ILE A 170 0.11 2.90 -8.18
CA ILE A 170 0.00 2.85 -6.71
C ILE A 170 1.36 2.54 -6.11
N GLY A 171 1.76 3.29 -5.09
CA GLY A 171 2.97 3.01 -4.32
C GLY A 171 2.81 1.77 -3.45
N THR A 172 3.93 1.14 -3.12
CA THR A 172 3.99 -0.01 -2.21
C THR A 172 4.96 0.27 -1.07
N SER A 173 4.66 -0.24 0.12
CA SER A 173 5.55 -0.19 1.26
C SER A 173 5.80 -1.59 1.77
N MET A 174 6.96 -2.13 1.40
CA MET A 174 7.39 -3.45 1.85
C MET A 174 7.60 -3.45 3.36
N LYS A 175 6.99 -4.42 4.06
CA LYS A 175 6.98 -4.46 5.52
C LYS A 175 7.35 -5.85 6.06
N HIS A 176 7.77 -6.00 7.30
CA HIS A 176 8.01 -4.94 8.29
C HIS A 176 9.51 -4.75 8.45
N PHE A 177 10.01 -3.62 8.14
CA PHE A 177 11.44 -3.33 8.30
C PHE A 177 11.71 -2.90 9.75
N ALA A 178 12.48 -3.72 10.51
CA ALA A 178 12.94 -5.05 10.10
C ALA A 178 12.69 -6.08 11.21
N ALA A 179 12.70 -7.37 10.76
CA ALA A 179 12.79 -8.50 11.67
C ALA A 179 11.58 -8.72 12.59
N ASN A 180 10.35 -8.61 12.07
CA ASN A 180 9.15 -8.95 12.83
C ASN A 180 8.95 -10.49 12.87
N ASN A 181 9.78 -11.19 13.64
CA ASN A 181 9.78 -12.65 13.77
C ASN A 181 9.04 -13.16 15.00
N GLN A 182 8.56 -12.25 15.85
CA GLN A 182 7.93 -12.55 17.13
C GLN A 182 6.95 -11.45 17.50
N GLU A 183 5.81 -11.85 18.08
CA GLU A 183 4.79 -10.91 18.59
C GLU A 183 4.75 -10.89 20.13
N THR A 184 5.17 -11.97 20.80
CA THR A 184 5.28 -11.98 22.26
C THR A 184 6.26 -10.89 22.71
N ASP A 185 5.81 -10.03 23.62
CA ASP A 185 6.58 -8.91 24.19
C ASP A 185 7.17 -7.94 23.14
N ARG A 186 6.52 -7.82 21.96
CA ARG A 186 7.00 -7.06 20.79
C ARG A 186 7.45 -5.63 21.09
N MET A 187 6.92 -5.02 22.14
CA MET A 187 7.28 -3.64 22.54
C MET A 187 8.50 -3.60 23.48
N GLN A 188 9.05 -4.73 23.86
CA GLN A 188 10.11 -4.86 24.88
C GLN A 188 11.31 -5.68 24.41
N ILE A 189 11.18 -6.41 23.29
CA ILE A 189 12.25 -7.25 22.75
C ILE A 189 13.25 -6.44 21.92
N SER A 190 14.50 -6.89 21.91
CA SER A 190 15.53 -6.48 20.96
C SER A 190 15.62 -7.49 19.83
N SER A 191 15.81 -7.02 18.60
CA SER A 191 16.08 -7.87 17.43
C SER A 191 17.53 -7.60 16.99
N GLU A 192 18.40 -8.57 17.20
CA GLU A 192 19.82 -8.52 16.85
C GLU A 192 20.13 -9.26 15.54
#